data_f5f2129fea336f626e77a5bf8467b54f
#
_entry.id   f5f2129fea336f626e77a5bf8467b54f
#
_cell.length_a   1.000
_cell.length_b   1.000
_cell.length_c   1.000
_cell.angle_alpha   90.00
_cell.angle_beta   90.00
_cell.angle_gamma   90.00
#
_symmetry.space_group_name_H-M   'P 1'
#
loop_
_entity.id
_entity.type
_entity.pdbx_description
1 polymer ?
#
loop_
_entity_poly.entity_id
_entity_poly.type
_entity_poly.pdbx_seq_one_letter_code
_entity_poly.pdbx_strand_id
1 'polypeptide(L)'
;MDLDPIMREQKIPLFAVESQDPIKNFDFLGITIQYEMCYTNILQVLDLAQIPLLAKDRGEDMPIVIGGGPCTYNPEPIADFFDLFYIGEGETRYRELLDVYKECKKQKLGRKEFLRRAAKLPGIYAPAFYEVTYKEDGTIASFTPKEEGIPASILKEIVMDVSHTYYPLKPVVPFIKVTQDRVVLEIQRGCIRGCRFCQAGQLYRPVRERDVKILKEYAMEMLKNTGHEEISLSSLSSSDYSKLPELIDFLIEECDSRHINISLPSLRIDAFSLDVMSKVQDVRKSSLTFAPEAGSQRLRDVINK
;
A
#
# COMPACT_ATOMS: atom_id res chain seq x y z
N MET A 1 -5.73 -15.28 17.17
CA MET A 1 -4.32 -15.01 17.52
C MET A 1 -3.81 -16.08 18.49
N ASP A 2 -3.71 -17.28 18.01
CA ASP A 2 -3.46 -18.46 18.87
C ASP A 2 -2.03 -18.53 19.39
N LEU A 3 -1.09 -17.89 18.69
CA LEU A 3 0.33 -17.87 19.06
C LEU A 3 0.68 -16.83 20.15
N ASP A 4 -0.07 -15.73 20.27
CA ASP A 4 0.19 -14.66 21.23
C ASP A 4 0.27 -15.15 22.69
N PRO A 5 -0.72 -15.90 23.24
CA PRO A 5 -0.63 -16.41 24.60
C PRO A 5 0.61 -17.29 24.82
N ILE A 6 0.94 -18.13 23.87
CA ILE A 6 2.10 -19.03 23.92
C ILE A 6 3.40 -18.23 23.94
N MET A 7 3.52 -17.22 23.07
CA MET A 7 4.70 -16.34 23.03
C MET A 7 4.89 -15.60 24.36
N ARG A 8 3.81 -15.10 24.95
CA ARG A 8 3.88 -14.40 26.25
C ARG A 8 4.28 -15.35 27.39
N GLU A 9 3.66 -16.51 27.46
CA GLU A 9 3.96 -17.52 28.47
C GLU A 9 5.42 -17.99 28.38
N GLN A 10 5.90 -18.25 27.16
CA GLN A 10 7.26 -18.72 26.89
C GLN A 10 8.29 -17.59 26.80
N LYS A 11 7.86 -16.32 26.93
CA LYS A 11 8.71 -15.12 26.81
C LYS A 11 9.45 -15.02 25.47
N ILE A 12 8.83 -15.51 24.40
CA ILE A 12 9.38 -15.44 23.05
C ILE A 12 8.97 -14.08 22.44
N PRO A 13 9.92 -13.19 22.09
CA PRO A 13 9.60 -11.93 21.43
C PRO A 13 9.11 -12.19 19.99
N LEU A 14 8.32 -11.26 19.44
CA LEU A 14 7.96 -11.34 18.03
C LEU A 14 9.22 -11.31 17.16
N PHE A 15 9.27 -12.22 16.19
CA PHE A 15 10.45 -12.45 15.35
C PHE A 15 10.10 -12.42 13.86
N ALA A 16 11.11 -12.15 13.03
CA ALA A 16 10.99 -12.20 11.57
C ALA A 16 10.85 -13.66 11.12
N VAL A 17 9.87 -13.92 10.23
CA VAL A 17 9.56 -15.29 9.79
C VAL A 17 10.72 -15.92 9.01
N GLU A 18 11.47 -15.12 8.25
CA GLU A 18 12.54 -15.59 7.37
C GLU A 18 13.82 -15.92 8.16
N SER A 19 14.26 -15.03 9.04
CA SER A 19 15.53 -15.16 9.78
C SER A 19 15.36 -15.68 11.21
N GLN A 20 14.14 -15.63 11.75
CA GLN A 20 13.79 -15.94 13.14
C GLN A 20 14.47 -15.01 14.18
N ASP A 21 15.05 -13.90 13.72
CA ASP A 21 15.58 -12.88 14.61
C ASP A 21 14.47 -12.05 15.27
N PRO A 22 14.63 -11.67 16.57
CA PRO A 22 13.69 -10.74 17.21
C PRO A 22 13.56 -9.44 16.44
N ILE A 23 12.33 -8.99 16.19
CA ILE A 23 12.06 -7.77 15.39
C ILE A 23 12.75 -6.53 15.98
N LYS A 24 12.89 -6.45 17.31
CA LYS A 24 13.58 -5.33 17.96
C LYS A 24 15.07 -5.17 17.59
N ASN A 25 15.68 -6.20 17.02
CA ASN A 25 17.09 -6.19 16.65
C ASN A 25 17.35 -5.65 15.24
N PHE A 26 16.29 -5.31 14.49
CA PHE A 26 16.42 -4.72 13.15
C PHE A 26 16.59 -3.20 13.23
N ASP A 27 17.14 -2.63 12.17
CA ASP A 27 17.27 -1.16 12.05
C ASP A 27 15.92 -0.45 11.86
N PHE A 28 15.00 -1.09 11.15
CA PHE A 28 13.67 -0.56 10.85
C PHE A 28 12.59 -1.62 11.08
N LEU A 29 11.47 -1.16 11.62
CA LEU A 29 10.19 -1.86 11.59
C LEU A 29 9.22 -1.08 10.69
N GLY A 30 9.00 -1.57 9.47
CA GLY A 30 8.05 -0.99 8.52
C GLY A 30 6.67 -1.60 8.67
N ILE A 31 5.65 -0.79 8.86
CA ILE A 31 4.26 -1.23 9.02
C ILE A 31 3.39 -0.59 7.94
N THR A 32 2.76 -1.42 7.10
CA THR A 32 1.77 -0.96 6.13
C THR A 32 0.39 -0.86 6.79
N ILE A 33 -0.15 0.34 6.88
CA ILE A 33 -1.41 0.64 7.56
C ILE A 33 -2.52 0.75 6.52
N GLN A 34 -3.24 -0.36 6.31
CA GLN A 34 -4.25 -0.46 5.24
C GLN A 34 -5.58 0.20 5.60
N TYR A 35 -5.99 0.12 6.87
CA TYR A 35 -7.22 0.75 7.37
C TYR A 35 -7.17 0.92 8.90
N GLU A 36 -7.99 1.79 9.44
CA GLU A 36 -7.92 2.28 10.81
C GLU A 36 -8.19 1.19 11.87
N MET A 37 -8.97 0.17 11.54
CA MET A 37 -9.24 -0.97 12.45
C MET A 37 -7.98 -1.78 12.79
N CYS A 38 -6.87 -1.59 12.07
CA CYS A 38 -5.59 -2.23 12.36
C CYS A 38 -4.77 -1.52 13.45
N TYR A 39 -5.17 -0.35 13.93
CA TYR A 39 -4.36 0.43 14.88
C TYR A 39 -4.04 -0.33 16.17
N THR A 40 -5.01 -1.01 16.75
CA THR A 40 -4.79 -1.83 17.96
C THR A 40 -3.86 -3.01 17.71
N ASN A 41 -3.91 -3.60 16.50
CA ASN A 41 -2.99 -4.68 16.12
C ASN A 41 -1.54 -4.19 16.00
N ILE A 42 -1.34 -2.94 15.58
CA ILE A 42 -0.01 -2.31 15.54
C ILE A 42 0.57 -2.21 16.95
N LEU A 43 -0.23 -1.78 17.92
CA LEU A 43 0.21 -1.73 19.31
C LEU A 43 0.54 -3.12 19.84
N GLN A 44 -0.24 -4.14 19.49
CA GLN A 44 0.04 -5.52 19.84
C GLN A 44 1.35 -6.04 19.22
N VAL A 45 1.65 -5.65 17.97
CA VAL A 45 2.92 -5.98 17.31
C VAL A 45 4.10 -5.37 18.07
N LEU A 46 4.02 -4.09 18.45
CA LEU A 46 5.06 -3.42 19.21
C LEU A 46 5.27 -4.07 20.59
N ASP A 47 4.20 -4.38 21.29
CA ASP A 47 4.23 -5.03 22.61
C ASP A 47 4.86 -6.44 22.54
N LEU A 48 4.41 -7.28 21.62
CA LEU A 48 4.98 -8.61 21.40
C LEU A 48 6.44 -8.55 20.94
N ALA A 49 6.82 -7.54 20.17
CA ALA A 49 8.21 -7.31 19.78
C ALA A 49 9.07 -6.74 20.91
N GLN A 50 8.51 -6.43 22.06
CA GLN A 50 9.19 -5.77 23.19
C GLN A 50 9.79 -4.42 22.80
N ILE A 51 9.11 -3.68 21.91
CA ILE A 51 9.45 -2.33 21.50
C ILE A 51 8.56 -1.37 22.28
N PRO A 52 9.12 -0.33 22.94
CA PRO A 52 8.30 0.68 23.64
C PRO A 52 7.20 1.24 22.74
N LEU A 53 5.95 1.27 23.23
CA LEU A 53 4.81 1.71 22.44
C LEU A 53 5.00 3.15 21.95
N LEU A 54 5.29 4.07 22.87
CA LEU A 54 5.48 5.47 22.50
C LEU A 54 6.85 5.71 21.85
N ALA A 55 6.87 6.41 20.75
CA ALA A 55 8.10 6.73 20.02
C ALA A 55 9.12 7.49 20.88
N LYS A 56 8.65 8.36 21.78
CA LYS A 56 9.50 9.13 22.71
C LYS A 56 10.27 8.30 23.72
N ASP A 57 9.81 7.07 23.99
CA ASP A 57 10.40 6.17 24.98
C ASP A 57 11.42 5.20 24.34
N ARG A 58 11.65 5.29 23.03
CA ARG A 58 12.59 4.44 22.29
C ARG A 58 14.00 5.01 22.31
N GLY A 59 14.95 4.18 22.80
CA GLY A 59 16.38 4.50 22.80
C GLY A 59 17.08 4.24 21.46
N GLU A 60 18.39 4.42 21.48
CA GLU A 60 19.27 4.22 20.30
C GLU A 60 19.33 2.74 19.84
N ASP A 61 19.03 1.80 20.72
CA ASP A 61 19.03 0.37 20.52
C ASP A 61 17.73 -0.19 19.93
N MET A 62 16.70 0.66 19.77
CA MET A 62 15.40 0.26 19.24
C MET A 62 15.30 0.56 17.74
N PRO A 63 14.52 -0.24 16.97
CA PRO A 63 14.31 0.03 15.55
C PRO A 63 13.58 1.38 15.34
N ILE A 64 13.78 1.97 14.17
CA ILE A 64 12.95 3.06 13.69
C ILE A 64 11.61 2.46 13.24
N VAL A 65 10.52 2.85 13.87
CA VAL A 65 9.17 2.41 13.50
C VAL A 65 8.61 3.39 12.46
N ILE A 66 8.41 2.89 11.25
CA ILE A 66 7.92 3.67 10.11
C ILE A 66 6.57 3.14 9.61
N GLY A 67 5.59 4.03 9.48
CA GLY A 67 4.28 3.75 8.91
C GLY A 67 4.21 4.08 7.43
N GLY A 68 3.55 3.23 6.65
CA GLY A 68 3.21 3.47 5.24
C GLY A 68 1.76 3.06 4.94
N GLY A 69 1.32 3.25 3.71
CA GLY A 69 -0.02 2.85 3.25
C GLY A 69 -1.09 3.94 3.37
N PRO A 70 -2.35 3.63 3.02
CA PRO A 70 -3.40 4.63 2.85
C PRO A 70 -3.76 5.40 4.13
N CYS A 71 -3.63 4.80 5.32
CA CYS A 71 -3.96 5.49 6.57
C CYS A 71 -2.95 6.57 6.95
N THR A 72 -1.76 6.62 6.32
CA THR A 72 -0.77 7.67 6.58
C THR A 72 -1.18 9.06 6.07
N TYR A 73 -2.28 9.15 5.34
CA TYR A 73 -2.89 10.43 4.95
C TYR A 73 -3.65 11.11 6.11
N ASN A 74 -3.89 10.37 7.20
CA ASN A 74 -4.35 10.90 8.48
C ASN A 74 -3.60 10.18 9.61
N PRO A 75 -2.31 10.50 9.84
CA PRO A 75 -1.46 9.77 10.78
C PRO A 75 -1.67 10.16 12.24
N GLU A 76 -2.27 11.33 12.51
CA GLU A 76 -2.37 11.90 13.86
C GLU A 76 -2.98 10.98 14.93
N PRO A 77 -4.02 10.14 14.64
CA PRO A 77 -4.57 9.24 15.67
C PRO A 77 -3.56 8.23 16.24
N ILE A 78 -2.47 7.96 15.51
CA ILE A 78 -1.42 7.00 15.90
C ILE A 78 -0.02 7.62 15.87
N ALA A 79 0.09 8.93 15.75
CA ALA A 79 1.36 9.63 15.59
C ALA A 79 2.35 9.36 16.74
N ASP A 80 1.88 9.27 17.96
CA ASP A 80 2.71 9.02 19.14
C ASP A 80 3.42 7.66 19.13
N PHE A 81 2.94 6.70 18.34
CA PHE A 81 3.47 5.33 18.27
C PHE A 81 4.47 5.14 17.14
N PHE A 82 4.67 6.13 16.28
CA PHE A 82 5.56 6.05 15.12
C PHE A 82 6.68 7.08 15.19
N ASP A 83 7.85 6.70 14.73
CA ASP A 83 8.98 7.63 14.56
C ASP A 83 8.84 8.45 13.27
N LEU A 84 8.37 7.79 12.20
CA LEU A 84 8.20 8.34 10.87
C LEU A 84 6.95 7.78 10.19
N PHE A 85 6.38 8.58 9.29
CA PHE A 85 5.44 8.09 8.27
C PHE A 85 5.98 8.43 6.89
N TYR A 86 5.88 7.48 5.97
CA TYR A 86 6.10 7.71 4.55
C TYR A 86 4.74 7.88 3.87
N ILE A 87 4.49 9.06 3.31
CA ILE A 87 3.20 9.43 2.71
C ILE A 87 3.30 9.36 1.20
N GLY A 88 2.61 8.39 0.60
CA GLY A 88 2.60 8.17 -0.85
C GLY A 88 3.23 6.87 -1.30
N GLU A 89 3.77 6.87 -2.51
CA GLU A 89 4.27 5.69 -3.20
C GLU A 89 5.77 5.52 -2.97
N GLY A 90 6.17 4.38 -2.41
CA GLY A 90 7.52 4.13 -1.91
C GLY A 90 8.59 4.03 -3.00
N GLU A 91 8.21 3.74 -4.24
CA GLU A 91 9.13 3.57 -5.36
C GLU A 91 9.89 4.86 -5.71
N THR A 92 9.40 6.01 -5.27
CA THR A 92 10.04 7.31 -5.57
C THR A 92 11.29 7.55 -4.74
N ARG A 93 11.16 7.73 -3.43
CA ARG A 93 12.22 8.25 -2.56
C ARG A 93 12.57 7.38 -1.36
N TYR A 94 11.99 6.19 -1.25
CA TYR A 94 12.30 5.32 -0.10
C TYR A 94 13.79 4.99 0.01
N ARG A 95 14.49 4.93 -1.13
CA ARG A 95 15.94 4.73 -1.18
C ARG A 95 16.70 5.91 -0.54
N GLU A 96 16.26 7.14 -0.78
CA GLU A 96 16.89 8.34 -0.18
C GLU A 96 16.84 8.30 1.35
N LEU A 97 15.69 7.85 1.91
CA LEU A 97 15.56 7.66 3.36
C LEU A 97 16.58 6.66 3.91
N LEU A 98 16.75 5.52 3.22
CA LEU A 98 17.72 4.51 3.62
C LEU A 98 19.17 5.01 3.47
N ASP A 99 19.47 5.81 2.46
CA ASP A 99 20.79 6.39 2.26
C ASP A 99 21.13 7.42 3.34
N VAL A 100 20.15 8.25 3.75
CA VAL A 100 20.29 9.15 4.92
C VAL A 100 20.58 8.36 6.19
N TYR A 101 19.89 7.24 6.40
CA TYR A 101 20.13 6.37 7.57
C TYR A 101 21.56 5.80 7.56
N LYS A 102 22.01 5.24 6.43
CA LYS A 102 23.36 4.70 6.28
C LYS A 102 24.43 5.73 6.54
N GLU A 103 24.21 6.97 6.05
CA GLU A 103 25.15 8.06 6.28
C GLU A 103 25.20 8.46 7.76
N CYS A 104 24.05 8.54 8.44
CA CYS A 104 24.00 8.78 9.88
C CYS A 104 24.74 7.69 10.67
N LYS A 105 24.54 6.41 10.32
CA LYS A 105 25.27 5.31 10.95
C LYS A 105 26.79 5.42 10.74
N LYS A 106 27.22 5.71 9.53
CA LYS A 106 28.64 5.91 9.18
C LYS A 106 29.29 7.02 9.99
N GLN A 107 28.55 8.13 10.19
CA GLN A 107 28.98 9.28 10.97
C GLN A 107 28.77 9.08 12.50
N LYS A 108 28.23 7.94 12.93
CA LYS A 108 27.89 7.65 14.34
C LYS A 108 26.94 8.70 14.95
N LEU A 109 26.03 9.21 14.14
CA LEU A 109 24.97 10.12 14.59
C LEU A 109 23.84 9.34 15.23
N GLY A 110 23.25 9.88 16.29
CA GLY A 110 22.17 9.25 17.03
C GLY A 110 20.81 9.32 16.30
N ARG A 111 19.85 8.58 16.85
CA ARG A 111 18.46 8.47 16.38
C ARG A 111 17.81 9.83 16.10
N LYS A 112 17.95 10.78 17.02
CA LYS A 112 17.33 12.11 16.88
C LYS A 112 17.84 12.87 15.66
N GLU A 113 19.14 12.78 15.35
CA GLU A 113 19.70 13.45 14.19
C GLU A 113 19.28 12.77 12.88
N PHE A 114 19.19 11.43 12.86
CA PHE A 114 18.60 10.72 11.72
C PHE A 114 17.14 11.19 11.47
N LEU A 115 16.31 11.20 12.49
CA LEU A 115 14.91 11.63 12.37
C LEU A 115 14.79 13.07 11.89
N ARG A 116 15.68 13.97 12.37
CA ARG A 116 15.74 15.37 11.88
C ARG A 116 16.09 15.48 10.41
N ARG A 117 17.04 14.68 9.92
CA ARG A 117 17.41 14.66 8.50
C ARG A 117 16.32 14.03 7.65
N ALA A 118 15.73 12.94 8.12
CA ALA A 118 14.62 12.27 7.47
C ALA A 118 13.39 13.18 7.32
N ALA A 119 13.05 13.95 8.36
CA ALA A 119 11.92 14.89 8.35
C ALA A 119 12.01 16.00 7.29
N LYS A 120 13.19 16.22 6.71
CA LYS A 120 13.40 17.18 5.60
C LYS A 120 13.17 16.56 4.22
N LEU A 121 13.05 15.24 4.14
CA LEU A 121 12.80 14.57 2.87
C LEU A 121 11.32 14.74 2.47
N PRO A 122 11.03 14.92 1.18
CA PRO A 122 9.65 14.89 0.69
C PRO A 122 8.93 13.59 1.06
N GLY A 123 7.63 13.67 1.34
CA GLY A 123 6.81 12.52 1.71
C GLY A 123 7.04 11.97 3.12
N ILE A 124 8.00 12.51 3.88
CA ILE A 124 8.27 12.05 5.25
C ILE A 124 7.60 12.98 6.27
N TYR A 125 6.77 12.37 7.12
CA TYR A 125 6.24 13.00 8.33
C TYR A 125 6.90 12.39 9.57
N ALA A 126 7.57 13.21 10.36
CA ALA A 126 8.19 12.82 11.63
C ALA A 126 7.48 13.56 12.78
N PRO A 127 6.51 12.93 13.47
CA PRO A 127 5.64 13.61 14.45
C PRO A 127 6.39 14.38 15.55
N ALA A 128 7.54 13.86 15.98
CA ALA A 128 8.35 14.49 17.03
C ALA A 128 8.77 15.93 16.71
N PHE A 129 8.82 16.32 15.42
CA PHE A 129 9.23 17.66 14.96
C PHE A 129 8.07 18.62 14.69
N TYR A 130 6.84 18.22 15.01
CA TYR A 130 5.67 19.08 14.87
C TYR A 130 4.99 19.31 16.23
N GLU A 131 4.36 20.45 16.33
CA GLU A 131 3.52 20.82 17.46
C GLU A 131 2.08 20.97 16.96
N VAL A 132 1.18 20.25 17.59
CA VAL A 132 -0.25 20.34 17.34
C VAL A 132 -0.90 20.99 18.55
N THR A 133 -1.59 22.10 18.34
CA THR A 133 -2.37 22.75 19.39
C THR A 133 -3.86 22.65 19.09
N TYR A 134 -4.67 22.58 20.13
CA TYR A 134 -6.11 22.41 20.01
C TYR A 134 -6.86 23.61 20.59
N LYS A 135 -8.03 23.90 20.04
CA LYS A 135 -8.99 24.85 20.58
C LYS A 135 -9.76 24.21 21.75
N GLU A 136 -10.55 25.01 22.45
CA GLU A 136 -11.41 24.54 23.54
C GLU A 136 -12.44 23.49 23.12
N ASP A 137 -12.88 23.53 21.87
CA ASP A 137 -13.82 22.58 21.27
C ASP A 137 -13.14 21.26 20.77
N GLY A 138 -11.83 21.09 21.00
CA GLY A 138 -11.05 19.93 20.59
C GLY A 138 -10.65 19.91 19.11
N THR A 139 -10.98 20.94 18.32
CA THR A 139 -10.49 21.06 16.96
C THR A 139 -9.06 21.57 16.90
N ILE A 140 -8.30 21.21 15.86
CA ILE A 140 -6.92 21.65 15.68
C ILE A 140 -6.89 23.19 15.52
N ALA A 141 -6.13 23.85 16.38
CA ALA A 141 -5.86 25.28 16.28
C ALA A 141 -4.67 25.60 15.40
N SER A 142 -3.56 24.86 15.58
CA SER A 142 -2.38 24.97 14.73
C SER A 142 -1.65 23.65 14.58
N PHE A 143 -0.94 23.52 13.47
CA PHE A 143 -0.02 22.43 13.18
C PHE A 143 1.24 23.07 12.62
N THR A 144 2.32 23.09 13.38
CA THR A 144 3.53 23.84 13.05
C THR A 144 4.80 23.05 13.28
N PRO A 145 5.83 23.20 12.42
CA PRO A 145 7.13 22.61 12.67
C PRO A 145 7.81 23.28 13.87
N LYS A 146 8.49 22.49 14.70
CA LYS A 146 9.23 22.96 15.88
C LYS A 146 10.62 23.47 15.56
N GLU A 147 11.18 23.12 14.41
CA GLU A 147 12.55 23.46 14.04
C GLU A 147 12.60 24.04 12.61
N GLU A 148 13.54 24.96 12.39
CA GLU A 148 13.79 25.52 11.06
C GLU A 148 14.23 24.46 10.05
N GLY A 149 13.72 24.57 8.82
CA GLY A 149 13.99 23.62 7.74
C GLY A 149 13.13 22.35 7.76
N ILE A 150 12.27 22.17 8.74
CA ILE A 150 11.20 21.16 8.69
C ILE A 150 10.03 21.74 7.87
N PRO A 151 9.50 21.01 6.87
CA PRO A 151 8.43 21.52 6.01
C PRO A 151 7.14 21.76 6.78
N ALA A 152 6.47 22.87 6.54
CA ALA A 152 5.17 23.18 7.17
C ALA A 152 4.02 22.30 6.66
N SER A 153 4.18 21.69 5.50
CA SER A 153 3.23 20.74 4.91
C SER A 153 3.99 19.62 4.21
N ILE A 154 3.43 18.42 4.24
CA ILE A 154 4.03 17.26 3.64
C ILE A 154 3.23 16.90 2.39
N LEU A 155 3.89 16.92 1.24
CA LEU A 155 3.31 16.49 -0.02
C LEU A 155 3.51 14.98 -0.18
N LYS A 156 2.45 14.29 -0.60
CA LYS A 156 2.55 12.86 -0.89
C LYS A 156 3.47 12.61 -2.08
N GLU A 157 4.23 11.54 -2.01
CA GLU A 157 5.03 11.05 -3.12
C GLU A 157 4.18 10.29 -4.14
N ILE A 158 4.40 10.56 -5.42
CA ILE A 158 3.62 9.99 -6.53
C ILE A 158 4.55 9.52 -7.63
N VAL A 159 4.42 8.27 -8.05
CA VAL A 159 5.04 7.73 -9.27
C VAL A 159 4.23 8.20 -10.47
N MET A 160 4.74 9.15 -11.24
CA MET A 160 4.02 9.64 -12.43
C MET A 160 4.10 8.67 -13.61
N ASP A 161 5.21 8.01 -13.80
CA ASP A 161 5.40 6.98 -14.82
C ASP A 161 5.36 5.58 -14.18
N VAL A 162 4.16 5.02 -14.08
CA VAL A 162 3.97 3.67 -13.53
C VAL A 162 4.47 2.57 -14.47
N SER A 163 4.69 2.89 -15.75
CA SER A 163 5.16 1.91 -16.75
C SER A 163 6.63 1.55 -16.56
N HIS A 164 7.47 2.51 -16.17
CA HIS A 164 8.92 2.32 -16.02
C HIS A 164 9.39 2.24 -14.57
N THR A 165 8.46 2.12 -13.62
CA THR A 165 8.83 1.85 -12.23
C THR A 165 9.07 0.37 -11.98
N TYR A 166 9.74 0.05 -10.86
CA TYR A 166 9.98 -1.34 -10.45
C TYR A 166 8.67 -2.14 -10.37
N TYR A 167 8.69 -3.34 -10.92
CA TYR A 167 7.59 -4.31 -10.84
C TYR A 167 8.13 -5.72 -10.59
N PRO A 168 7.57 -6.49 -9.65
CA PRO A 168 8.11 -7.81 -9.28
C PRO A 168 7.71 -8.88 -10.31
N LEU A 169 8.54 -9.09 -11.32
CA LEU A 169 8.31 -10.09 -12.39
C LEU A 169 8.57 -11.54 -11.95
N LYS A 170 9.21 -11.72 -10.78
CA LYS A 170 9.47 -13.01 -10.15
C LYS A 170 8.95 -13.00 -8.71
N PRO A 171 7.63 -12.95 -8.51
CA PRO A 171 7.07 -12.99 -7.17
C PRO A 171 7.37 -14.32 -6.50
N VAL A 172 7.47 -14.30 -5.16
CA VAL A 172 7.64 -15.51 -4.38
C VAL A 172 6.38 -16.36 -4.47
N VAL A 173 6.53 -17.61 -4.89
CA VAL A 173 5.43 -18.58 -4.95
C VAL A 173 5.47 -19.41 -3.67
N PRO A 174 4.41 -19.41 -2.85
CA PRO A 174 4.38 -20.17 -1.61
C PRO A 174 4.20 -21.67 -1.85
N PHE A 175 4.74 -22.51 -0.96
CA PHE A 175 4.53 -23.96 -1.00
C PHE A 175 3.11 -24.39 -0.61
N ILE A 176 2.42 -23.58 0.20
CA ILE A 176 1.06 -23.84 0.63
C ILE A 176 0.08 -23.13 -0.30
N LYS A 177 -1.13 -23.70 -0.45
CA LYS A 177 -2.22 -23.03 -1.17
C LYS A 177 -2.63 -21.75 -0.44
N VAL A 178 -2.63 -20.65 -1.16
CA VAL A 178 -3.05 -19.32 -0.66
C VAL A 178 -4.33 -18.87 -1.36
N THR A 179 -5.03 -17.91 -0.76
CA THR A 179 -6.30 -17.39 -1.31
C THR A 179 -6.11 -16.66 -2.64
N GLN A 180 -4.97 -15.98 -2.81
CA GLN A 180 -4.63 -15.20 -4.02
C GLN A 180 -3.54 -15.90 -4.85
N ASP A 181 -3.78 -17.15 -5.25
CA ASP A 181 -2.83 -17.98 -5.98
C ASP A 181 -2.89 -17.67 -7.48
N ARG A 182 -2.42 -16.49 -7.87
CA ARG A 182 -2.53 -15.96 -9.22
C ARG A 182 -1.48 -14.90 -9.54
N VAL A 183 -1.23 -14.68 -10.84
CA VAL A 183 -0.53 -13.48 -11.32
C VAL A 183 -1.45 -12.27 -11.17
N VAL A 184 -0.93 -11.17 -10.65
CA VAL A 184 -1.67 -9.90 -10.56
C VAL A 184 -0.96 -8.85 -11.42
N LEU A 185 -1.68 -8.26 -12.37
CA LEU A 185 -1.21 -7.14 -13.19
C LEU A 185 -1.87 -5.85 -12.73
N GLU A 186 -1.10 -4.94 -12.17
CA GLU A 186 -1.55 -3.57 -11.87
C GLU A 186 -1.61 -2.77 -13.18
N ILE A 187 -2.80 -2.59 -13.73
CA ILE A 187 -3.00 -1.93 -15.02
C ILE A 187 -3.03 -0.41 -14.92
N GLN A 188 -3.51 0.10 -13.79
CA GLN A 188 -3.56 1.54 -13.51
C GLN A 188 -3.59 1.82 -12.01
N ARG A 189 -3.15 3.01 -11.62
CA ARG A 189 -3.31 3.59 -10.28
C ARG A 189 -4.27 4.77 -10.32
N GLY A 190 -5.02 4.95 -9.23
CA GLY A 190 -6.04 5.98 -9.13
C GLY A 190 -7.37 5.61 -9.79
N CYS A 191 -8.34 6.53 -9.74
CA CYS A 191 -9.66 6.36 -10.32
C CYS A 191 -10.19 7.71 -10.80
N ILE A 192 -10.74 7.76 -12.02
CA ILE A 192 -11.35 8.97 -12.60
C ILE A 192 -12.70 9.31 -11.98
N ARG A 193 -13.31 8.35 -11.29
CA ARG A 193 -14.65 8.49 -10.71
C ARG A 193 -14.60 9.35 -9.44
N GLY A 194 -15.70 9.97 -9.13
CA GLY A 194 -15.83 10.85 -7.98
C GLY A 194 -16.88 10.34 -6.98
N CYS A 195 -16.97 9.02 -6.75
CA CYS A 195 -17.91 8.46 -5.78
C CYS A 195 -17.67 9.09 -4.41
N ARG A 196 -18.70 9.73 -3.83
CA ARG A 196 -18.57 10.57 -2.64
C ARG A 196 -18.18 9.83 -1.36
N PHE A 197 -18.39 8.52 -1.33
CA PHE A 197 -18.01 7.66 -0.21
C PHE A 197 -16.60 7.06 -0.34
N CYS A 198 -15.94 7.20 -1.51
CA CYS A 198 -14.74 6.43 -1.82
C CYS A 198 -13.46 7.20 -1.43
N GLN A 199 -12.85 6.83 -0.31
CA GLN A 199 -11.56 7.37 0.12
C GLN A 199 -10.45 7.06 -0.90
N ALA A 200 -10.38 5.82 -1.42
CA ALA A 200 -9.36 5.39 -2.38
C ALA A 200 -9.37 6.25 -3.65
N GLY A 201 -10.56 6.66 -4.14
CA GLY A 201 -10.69 7.55 -5.29
C GLY A 201 -10.07 8.94 -5.09
N GLN A 202 -9.82 9.35 -3.85
CA GLN A 202 -9.12 10.60 -3.51
C GLN A 202 -7.64 10.36 -3.25
N LEU A 203 -7.30 9.32 -2.48
CA LEU A 203 -5.94 9.05 -2.05
C LEU A 203 -4.99 8.73 -3.21
N TYR A 204 -5.45 7.97 -4.21
CA TYR A 204 -4.61 7.47 -5.29
C TYR A 204 -4.62 8.33 -6.56
N ARG A 205 -5.12 9.57 -6.51
CA ARG A 205 -4.99 10.53 -7.61
C ARG A 205 -3.56 11.03 -7.77
N PRO A 206 -3.17 11.37 -9.03
CA PRO A 206 -3.89 11.30 -10.30
C PRO A 206 -4.04 9.88 -10.84
N VAL A 207 -4.89 9.70 -11.86
CA VAL A 207 -4.97 8.44 -12.61
C VAL A 207 -3.74 8.29 -13.48
N ARG A 208 -3.13 7.12 -13.46
CA ARG A 208 -1.94 6.77 -14.24
C ARG A 208 -2.09 5.36 -14.76
N GLU A 209 -2.14 5.23 -16.07
CA GLU A 209 -2.25 3.95 -16.77
C GLU A 209 -0.86 3.40 -17.08
N ARG A 210 -0.70 2.08 -16.96
CA ARG A 210 0.50 1.39 -17.42
C ARG A 210 0.38 1.10 -18.91
N ASP A 211 1.47 1.26 -19.65
CA ASP A 211 1.50 0.96 -21.10
C ASP A 211 1.11 -0.50 -21.38
N VAL A 212 0.23 -0.69 -22.35
CA VAL A 212 -0.31 -2.00 -22.68
C VAL A 212 0.76 -2.98 -23.20
N LYS A 213 1.80 -2.47 -23.87
CA LYS A 213 2.91 -3.33 -24.35
C LYS A 213 3.69 -3.89 -23.17
N ILE A 214 3.97 -3.04 -22.19
CA ILE A 214 4.65 -3.45 -20.96
C ILE A 214 3.80 -4.45 -20.17
N LEU A 215 2.48 -4.25 -20.11
CA LEU A 215 1.58 -5.21 -19.46
C LEU A 215 1.57 -6.57 -20.15
N LYS A 216 1.62 -6.60 -21.47
CA LYS A 216 1.73 -7.86 -22.25
C LYS A 216 3.02 -8.60 -21.92
N GLU A 217 4.15 -7.90 -21.88
CA GLU A 217 5.45 -8.46 -21.50
C GLU A 217 5.44 -8.99 -20.06
N TYR A 218 4.93 -8.20 -19.12
CA TYR A 218 4.84 -8.59 -17.70
C TYR A 218 3.95 -9.82 -17.50
N ALA A 219 2.80 -9.88 -18.17
CA ALA A 219 1.91 -11.04 -18.11
C ALA A 219 2.64 -12.34 -18.44
N MET A 220 3.32 -12.36 -19.58
CA MET A 220 4.02 -13.54 -20.07
C MET A 220 5.20 -13.93 -19.19
N GLU A 221 5.98 -12.94 -18.75
CA GLU A 221 7.14 -13.21 -17.90
C GLU A 221 6.72 -13.72 -16.51
N MET A 222 5.69 -13.13 -15.91
CA MET A 222 5.20 -13.57 -14.60
C MET A 222 4.57 -14.95 -14.67
N LEU A 223 3.74 -15.25 -15.66
CA LEU A 223 3.18 -16.59 -15.87
C LEU A 223 4.29 -17.64 -16.04
N LYS A 224 5.33 -17.32 -16.83
CA LYS A 224 6.49 -18.20 -17.00
C LYS A 224 7.26 -18.43 -15.70
N ASN A 225 7.44 -17.39 -14.89
CA ASN A 225 8.23 -17.45 -13.67
C ASN A 225 7.50 -18.13 -12.50
N THR A 226 6.16 -18.09 -12.48
CA THR A 226 5.35 -18.58 -11.37
C THR A 226 4.65 -19.90 -11.65
N GLY A 227 4.28 -20.17 -12.90
CA GLY A 227 3.45 -21.31 -13.26
C GLY A 227 1.99 -21.21 -12.81
N HIS A 228 1.51 -20.03 -12.42
CA HIS A 228 0.10 -19.82 -12.03
C HIS A 228 -0.84 -20.07 -13.22
N GLU A 229 -2.03 -20.60 -12.92
CA GLU A 229 -3.11 -20.87 -13.88
C GLU A 229 -4.20 -19.77 -13.88
N GLU A 230 -3.93 -18.64 -13.23
CA GLU A 230 -4.84 -17.49 -13.22
C GLU A 230 -4.04 -16.17 -13.31
N ILE A 231 -4.57 -15.23 -14.09
CA ILE A 231 -4.10 -13.85 -14.17
C ILE A 231 -5.25 -12.90 -13.83
N SER A 232 -4.99 -11.95 -12.95
CA SER A 232 -5.96 -10.95 -12.49
C SER A 232 -5.48 -9.55 -12.80
N LEU A 233 -6.35 -8.72 -13.36
CA LEU A 233 -6.06 -7.30 -13.58
C LEU A 233 -6.38 -6.51 -12.31
N SER A 234 -5.43 -5.73 -11.82
CA SER A 234 -5.60 -4.94 -10.59
C SER A 234 -5.71 -3.46 -10.88
N SER A 235 -6.80 -2.86 -10.39
CA SER A 235 -7.04 -1.41 -10.40
C SER A 235 -8.21 -1.06 -9.49
N LEU A 236 -8.45 0.24 -9.26
CA LEU A 236 -9.68 0.72 -8.59
C LEU A 236 -10.91 0.70 -9.51
N SER A 237 -10.72 0.64 -10.83
CA SER A 237 -11.80 0.56 -11.82
C SER A 237 -11.25 0.01 -13.13
N SER A 238 -11.25 -1.31 -13.27
CA SER A 238 -10.67 -1.97 -14.46
C SER A 238 -11.40 -1.62 -15.76
N SER A 239 -12.71 -1.36 -15.68
CA SER A 239 -13.50 -0.92 -16.82
C SER A 239 -13.10 0.45 -17.40
N ASP A 240 -12.37 1.26 -16.63
CA ASP A 240 -11.95 2.61 -17.04
C ASP A 240 -10.54 2.64 -17.64
N TYR A 241 -9.84 1.51 -17.71
CA TYR A 241 -8.54 1.43 -18.37
C TYR A 241 -8.69 1.57 -19.89
N SER A 242 -8.02 2.57 -20.48
CA SER A 242 -8.25 2.99 -21.87
C SER A 242 -7.93 1.90 -22.92
N LYS A 243 -7.03 0.98 -22.60
CA LYS A 243 -6.58 -0.11 -23.48
C LYS A 243 -7.08 -1.49 -23.04
N LEU A 244 -8.16 -1.54 -22.24
CA LEU A 244 -8.69 -2.80 -21.75
C LEU A 244 -9.03 -3.81 -22.86
N PRO A 245 -9.74 -3.42 -23.95
CA PRO A 245 -10.05 -4.38 -25.02
C PRO A 245 -8.80 -5.00 -25.65
N GLU A 246 -7.80 -4.19 -25.97
CA GLU A 246 -6.54 -4.64 -26.57
C GLU A 246 -5.77 -5.60 -25.64
N LEU A 247 -5.75 -5.31 -24.34
CA LEU A 247 -5.11 -6.17 -23.34
C LEU A 247 -5.84 -7.50 -23.21
N ILE A 248 -7.17 -7.49 -23.17
CA ILE A 248 -7.99 -8.69 -23.06
C ILE A 248 -7.85 -9.59 -24.30
N ASP A 249 -7.92 -9.03 -25.50
CA ASP A 249 -7.75 -9.81 -26.73
C ASP A 249 -6.40 -10.54 -26.74
N PHE A 250 -5.32 -9.85 -26.36
CA PHE A 250 -4.00 -10.47 -26.22
C PHE A 250 -3.97 -11.57 -25.14
N LEU A 251 -4.53 -11.31 -23.97
CA LEU A 251 -4.52 -12.30 -22.88
C LEU A 251 -5.34 -13.54 -23.24
N ILE A 252 -6.44 -13.40 -23.96
CA ILE A 252 -7.24 -14.53 -24.44
C ILE A 252 -6.42 -15.37 -25.41
N GLU A 253 -5.79 -14.73 -26.42
CA GLU A 253 -4.96 -15.43 -27.40
C GLU A 253 -3.84 -16.26 -26.74
N GLU A 254 -3.17 -15.69 -25.74
CA GLU A 254 -2.05 -16.35 -25.06
C GLU A 254 -2.47 -17.36 -23.98
N CYS A 255 -3.61 -17.15 -23.33
CA CYS A 255 -4.04 -17.94 -22.19
C CYS A 255 -4.96 -19.11 -22.55
N ASP A 256 -5.75 -19.01 -23.62
CA ASP A 256 -6.73 -20.03 -24.01
C ASP A 256 -6.09 -21.41 -24.21
N SER A 257 -5.06 -21.49 -25.03
CA SER A 257 -4.35 -22.76 -25.31
C SER A 257 -3.66 -23.37 -24.08
N ARG A 258 -3.41 -22.55 -23.04
CA ARG A 258 -2.74 -22.95 -21.79
C ARG A 258 -3.71 -23.17 -20.64
N HIS A 259 -5.02 -22.98 -20.87
CA HIS A 259 -6.08 -23.06 -19.86
C HIS A 259 -5.89 -22.11 -18.65
N ILE A 260 -5.28 -20.94 -18.88
CA ILE A 260 -5.05 -19.91 -17.86
C ILE A 260 -6.30 -19.05 -17.76
N ASN A 261 -6.83 -18.92 -16.56
CA ASN A 261 -8.03 -18.13 -16.27
C ASN A 261 -7.72 -16.62 -16.22
N ILE A 262 -8.62 -15.79 -16.76
CA ILE A 262 -8.52 -14.32 -16.70
C ILE A 262 -9.59 -13.80 -15.75
N SER A 263 -9.17 -13.06 -14.71
CA SER A 263 -10.04 -12.46 -13.71
C SER A 263 -10.06 -10.94 -13.82
N LEU A 264 -11.25 -10.35 -13.88
CA LEU A 264 -11.47 -8.92 -14.00
C LEU A 264 -12.20 -8.39 -12.73
N PRO A 265 -11.46 -8.04 -11.68
CA PRO A 265 -12.05 -7.42 -10.51
C PRO A 265 -12.40 -5.95 -10.75
N SER A 266 -13.18 -5.35 -9.83
CA SER A 266 -13.49 -3.91 -9.80
C SER A 266 -14.22 -3.41 -11.04
N LEU A 267 -15.18 -4.19 -11.51
CA LEU A 267 -16.05 -3.81 -12.63
C LEU A 267 -17.15 -2.84 -12.19
N ARG A 268 -17.39 -1.82 -13.00
CA ARG A 268 -18.51 -0.90 -12.83
C ARG A 268 -19.65 -1.25 -13.78
N ILE A 269 -20.88 -1.16 -13.30
CA ILE A 269 -22.07 -1.47 -14.11
C ILE A 269 -22.24 -0.46 -15.26
N ASP A 270 -21.95 0.82 -15.00
CA ASP A 270 -22.11 1.92 -15.96
C ASP A 270 -20.99 1.99 -17.02
N ALA A 271 -19.86 1.33 -16.78
CA ALA A 271 -18.74 1.26 -17.72
C ALA A 271 -18.48 -0.18 -18.22
N PHE A 272 -19.49 -1.03 -18.10
CA PHE A 272 -19.38 -2.45 -18.42
C PHE A 272 -19.56 -2.69 -19.92
N SER A 273 -18.58 -3.35 -20.55
CA SER A 273 -18.67 -3.82 -21.95
C SER A 273 -19.07 -5.29 -21.99
N LEU A 274 -20.26 -5.56 -22.54
CA LEU A 274 -20.75 -6.92 -22.76
C LEU A 274 -19.83 -7.72 -23.69
N ASP A 275 -19.24 -7.06 -24.69
CA ASP A 275 -18.35 -7.71 -25.65
C ASP A 275 -17.07 -8.23 -24.98
N VAL A 276 -16.43 -7.41 -24.15
CA VAL A 276 -15.24 -7.80 -23.39
C VAL A 276 -15.55 -8.97 -22.45
N MET A 277 -16.72 -8.93 -21.80
CA MET A 277 -17.10 -10.00 -20.88
C MET A 277 -17.47 -11.30 -21.54
N SER A 278 -18.16 -11.26 -22.68
CA SER A 278 -18.45 -12.46 -23.47
C SER A 278 -17.16 -13.20 -23.82
N LYS A 279 -16.17 -12.48 -24.33
CA LYS A 279 -14.85 -13.04 -24.66
C LYS A 279 -14.16 -13.72 -23.47
N VAL A 280 -14.16 -13.05 -22.28
CA VAL A 280 -13.51 -13.63 -21.09
C VAL A 280 -14.24 -14.86 -20.58
N GLN A 281 -15.59 -14.88 -20.64
CA GLN A 281 -16.39 -16.02 -20.22
C GLN A 281 -16.31 -17.23 -21.15
N ASP A 282 -15.97 -17.00 -22.43
CA ASP A 282 -15.80 -18.08 -23.40
C ASP A 282 -14.54 -18.92 -23.07
N VAL A 283 -13.50 -18.32 -22.48
CA VAL A 283 -12.28 -19.03 -22.05
C VAL A 283 -12.57 -19.89 -20.81
N ARG A 284 -13.16 -19.31 -19.80
CA ARG A 284 -13.61 -20.02 -18.59
C ARG A 284 -14.71 -19.24 -17.86
N LYS A 285 -15.77 -19.94 -17.45
CA LYS A 285 -16.85 -19.33 -16.68
C LYS A 285 -16.33 -18.85 -15.32
N SER A 286 -16.29 -17.54 -15.14
CA SER A 286 -15.98 -16.88 -13.87
C SER A 286 -17.19 -16.11 -13.34
N SER A 287 -17.32 -16.00 -12.01
CA SER A 287 -18.36 -15.19 -11.41
C SER A 287 -18.04 -13.70 -11.57
N LEU A 288 -19.07 -12.91 -11.88
CA LEU A 288 -18.96 -11.45 -11.95
C LEU A 288 -19.51 -10.85 -10.66
N THR A 289 -18.78 -9.86 -10.14
CA THR A 289 -19.22 -9.11 -8.96
C THR A 289 -19.43 -7.66 -9.32
N PHE A 290 -20.65 -7.16 -9.10
CA PHE A 290 -21.00 -5.76 -9.32
C PHE A 290 -21.50 -5.14 -8.02
N ALA A 291 -21.15 -3.88 -7.79
CA ALA A 291 -21.56 -3.11 -6.64
C ALA A 291 -22.34 -1.86 -7.04
N PRO A 292 -23.68 -1.91 -7.10
CA PRO A 292 -24.52 -0.75 -7.39
C PRO A 292 -24.53 0.29 -6.27
N GLU A 293 -24.13 -0.11 -5.06
CA GLU A 293 -24.00 0.67 -3.82
C GLU A 293 -25.35 1.18 -3.25
N ALA A 294 -26.37 1.37 -4.09
CA ALA A 294 -27.69 1.80 -3.66
C ALA A 294 -28.80 1.20 -4.53
N GLY A 295 -29.95 0.92 -3.94
CA GLY A 295 -31.11 0.29 -4.61
C GLY A 295 -31.92 1.21 -5.51
N SER A 296 -31.75 2.53 -5.42
CA SER A 296 -32.48 3.48 -6.26
C SER A 296 -31.57 4.40 -7.05
N GLN A 297 -32.01 4.82 -8.25
CA GLN A 297 -31.23 5.74 -9.09
C GLN A 297 -30.96 7.06 -8.37
N ARG A 298 -31.96 7.62 -7.70
CA ARG A 298 -31.82 8.84 -6.90
C ARG A 298 -30.66 8.75 -5.88
N LEU A 299 -30.53 7.63 -5.18
CA LEU A 299 -29.44 7.46 -4.21
C LEU A 299 -28.10 7.27 -4.91
N ARG A 300 -28.05 6.57 -6.04
CA ARG A 300 -26.82 6.47 -6.83
C ARG A 300 -26.35 7.83 -7.32
N ASP A 301 -27.25 8.67 -7.80
CA ASP A 301 -26.94 10.04 -8.22
C ASP A 301 -26.41 10.87 -7.03
N VAL A 302 -27.03 10.72 -5.84
CA VAL A 302 -26.55 11.40 -4.62
C VAL A 302 -25.14 11.03 -4.24
N ILE A 303 -24.76 9.75 -4.35
CA ILE A 303 -23.40 9.29 -4.03
C ILE A 303 -22.44 9.35 -5.22
N ASN A 304 -22.88 9.83 -6.37
CA ASN A 304 -22.13 9.92 -7.64
C ASN A 304 -21.62 8.55 -8.12
N LYS A 305 -22.54 7.58 -8.17
CA LYS A 305 -22.21 6.20 -8.58
C LYS A 305 -22.99 5.81 -9.83
#